data_f99afa384b0eeb112fd9daac09e9c95e
#
_entry.id   f99afa384b0eeb112fd9daac09e9c95e
#
_cell.length_a   1.000
_cell.length_b   1.000
_cell.length_c   1.000
_cell.angle_alpha   90.00
_cell.angle_beta   90.00
_cell.angle_gamma   90.00
#
_symmetry.space_group_name_H-M   'P 1'
#
loop_
_entity.id
_entity.type
_entity.pdbx_description
1 polymer ?
#
loop_
_entity_poly.entity_id
_entity_poly.type
_entity_poly.pdbx_seq_one_letter_code
_entity_poly.pdbx_strand_id
1 'polypeptide(L)'
;MLNTTFKPGYLNSLMTAGANLELPYNDLAPHANDRMAAALELAKHAKETQRHLKFVAISAGTAGIKHLAEEGAGYVTFSLVP
;
A
#
# COMPACT_ATOMS: atom_id res chain seq x y z
N MET A 1 -18.85 8.06 -10.81
CA MET A 1 -18.29 7.73 -10.26
C MET A 1 -17.40 7.18 -10.01
N LEU A 2 -16.96 7.24 -9.99
CA LEU A 2 -16.14 6.72 -9.74
C LEU A 2 -15.56 6.37 -8.89
N ASN A 3 -15.79 5.67 -9.04
CA ASN A 3 -15.29 5.31 -7.77
C ASN A 3 -13.83 5.03 -7.82
N THR A 4 -13.09 5.64 -6.95
CA THR A 4 -11.66 5.57 -7.02
C THR A 4 -11.06 4.63 -5.97
N THR A 5 -11.90 3.86 -5.30
CA THR A 5 -11.40 2.95 -4.28
C THR A 5 -10.66 1.78 -4.92
N PHE A 6 -9.43 1.56 -4.52
CA PHE A 6 -8.65 0.45 -5.02
C PHE A 6 -8.98 -0.81 -4.22
N LYS A 7 -9.23 -1.90 -4.89
CA LYS A 7 -9.54 -3.16 -4.23
C LYS A 7 -8.26 -3.97 -4.06
N PRO A 8 -7.91 -4.36 -2.83
CA PRO A 8 -6.67 -5.10 -2.61
C PRO A 8 -6.55 -6.36 -3.46
N GLY A 9 -7.64 -7.09 -3.67
CA GLY A 9 -7.59 -8.28 -4.51
C GLY A 9 -7.16 -8.02 -5.94
N TYR A 10 -7.66 -6.91 -6.53
CA TYR A 10 -7.24 -6.51 -7.86
C TYR A 10 -5.78 -6.09 -7.89
N LEU A 11 -5.37 -5.29 -6.89
CA LEU A 11 -3.99 -4.83 -6.81
C LEU A 11 -3.04 -6.00 -6.61
N ASN A 12 -3.42 -6.97 -5.79
CA ASN A 12 -2.62 -8.18 -5.60
C ASN A 12 -2.44 -8.94 -6.91
N SER A 13 -3.48 -9.03 -7.73
CA SER A 13 -3.37 -9.74 -9.00
C SER A 13 -2.45 -9.01 -9.98
N LEU A 14 -2.39 -7.67 -9.92
CA LEU A 14 -1.45 -6.91 -10.74
C LEU A 14 -0.01 -7.23 -10.34
N MET A 15 0.27 -7.28 -9.05
CA MET A 15 1.61 -7.62 -8.57
C MET A 15 1.97 -9.06 -8.91
N THR A 16 1.04 -9.97 -8.81
CA THR A 16 1.25 -11.37 -9.19
C THR A 16 1.61 -11.47 -10.68
N ALA A 17 1.03 -10.61 -11.49
CA ALA A 17 1.33 -10.56 -12.92
C ALA A 17 2.66 -9.87 -13.23
N GLY A 18 3.32 -9.29 -12.24
CA GLY A 18 4.65 -8.70 -12.40
C GLY A 18 4.69 -7.18 -12.33
N ALA A 19 3.59 -6.52 -11.98
CA ALA A 19 3.55 -5.07 -11.91
C ALA A 19 4.14 -4.54 -10.61
N ASN A 20 4.86 -3.42 -10.70
CA ASN A 20 5.20 -2.60 -9.56
C ASN A 20 4.15 -1.50 -9.46
N LEU A 21 3.69 -1.21 -8.25
CA LEU A 21 2.57 -0.30 -8.07
C LEU A 21 2.98 0.97 -7.33
N GLU A 22 2.30 2.06 -7.65
CA GLU A 22 2.43 3.32 -6.93
C GLU A 22 1.02 3.80 -6.62
N LEU A 23 0.70 3.95 -5.33
CA LEU A 23 -0.66 4.16 -4.88
C LEU A 23 -0.74 5.32 -3.90
N PRO A 24 -1.74 6.21 -4.04
CA PRO A 24 -2.01 7.20 -3.00
C PRO A 24 -2.57 6.49 -1.77
N TYR A 25 -1.90 6.65 -0.62
CA TYR A 25 -2.29 5.94 0.59
C TYR A 25 -3.73 6.26 1.01
N ASN A 26 -4.10 7.54 0.93
CA ASN A 26 -5.42 7.97 1.42
C ASN A 26 -6.57 7.45 0.56
N ASP A 27 -6.30 6.98 -0.64
CA ASP A 27 -7.33 6.47 -1.53
C ASP A 27 -7.58 4.96 -1.36
N LEU A 28 -6.83 4.30 -0.47
CA LEU A 28 -7.00 2.86 -0.26
C LEU A 28 -8.34 2.52 0.38
N ALA A 29 -8.80 3.37 1.30
CA ALA A 29 -10.09 3.19 1.95
C ALA A 29 -10.50 4.48 2.62
N PRO A 30 -11.80 4.70 2.88
CA PRO A 30 -12.26 5.94 3.52
C PRO A 30 -11.93 6.04 5.01
N HIS A 31 -11.72 4.92 5.70
CA HIS A 31 -11.43 4.92 7.13
C HIS A 31 -9.97 4.54 7.38
N ALA A 32 -9.36 5.21 8.37
CA ALA A 32 -7.93 5.04 8.65
C ALA A 32 -7.56 3.59 8.98
N ASN A 33 -8.39 2.91 9.77
CA ASN A 33 -8.11 1.52 10.14
C ASN A 33 -8.16 0.61 8.92
N ASP A 34 -9.11 0.84 8.02
CA ASP A 34 -9.24 0.05 6.80
C ASP A 34 -8.10 0.33 5.84
N ARG A 35 -7.64 1.59 5.79
CA ARG A 35 -6.49 1.94 4.97
C ARG A 35 -5.24 1.18 5.40
N MET A 36 -4.98 1.17 6.70
CA MET A 36 -3.81 0.48 7.22
C MET A 36 -3.91 -1.02 6.99
N ALA A 37 -5.09 -1.61 7.20
CA ALA A 37 -5.29 -3.03 6.96
C ALA A 37 -5.03 -3.39 5.49
N ALA A 38 -5.56 -2.58 4.56
CA ALA A 38 -5.35 -2.80 3.14
C ALA A 38 -3.88 -2.63 2.77
N ALA A 39 -3.23 -1.60 3.32
CA ALA A 39 -1.83 -1.34 3.04
C ALA A 39 -0.93 -2.48 3.52
N LEU A 40 -1.21 -3.01 4.71
CA LEU A 40 -0.43 -4.13 5.25
C LEU A 40 -0.58 -5.38 4.39
N GLU A 41 -1.78 -5.66 3.93
CA GLU A 41 -2.01 -6.78 3.04
C GLU A 41 -1.27 -6.63 1.72
N LEU A 42 -1.31 -5.43 1.14
CA LEU A 42 -0.59 -5.15 -0.09
C LEU A 42 0.92 -5.24 0.10
N ALA A 43 1.43 -4.72 1.22
CA ALA A 43 2.86 -4.78 1.51
C ALA A 43 3.34 -6.23 1.64
N LYS A 44 2.55 -7.06 2.33
CA LYS A 44 2.88 -8.47 2.49
C LYS A 44 2.92 -9.17 1.13
N HIS A 45 1.95 -8.87 0.28
CA HIS A 45 1.89 -9.46 -1.05
C HIS A 45 3.04 -8.99 -1.94
N ALA A 46 3.42 -7.71 -1.83
CA ALA A 46 4.56 -7.18 -2.56
C ALA A 46 5.83 -7.93 -2.19
N LYS A 47 6.03 -8.19 -0.90
CA LYS A 47 7.16 -8.98 -0.44
C LYS A 47 7.13 -10.39 -1.02
N GLU A 48 5.96 -11.03 -0.99
CA GLU A 48 5.83 -12.40 -1.48
C GLU A 48 6.09 -12.52 -2.98
N THR A 49 5.68 -11.52 -3.75
CA THR A 49 5.85 -11.51 -5.20
C THR A 49 7.15 -10.84 -5.64
N GLN A 50 7.88 -10.23 -4.68
CA GLN A 50 9.09 -9.48 -4.95
C GLN A 50 8.84 -8.32 -5.91
N ARG A 51 7.68 -7.67 -5.78
CA ARG A 51 7.33 -6.49 -6.55
C ARG A 51 7.44 -5.26 -5.69
N HIS A 52 7.76 -4.12 -6.30
CA HIS A 52 7.86 -2.86 -5.58
C HIS A 52 6.50 -2.21 -5.43
N LEU A 53 6.24 -1.70 -4.23
CA LEU A 53 5.01 -1.00 -3.91
C LEU A 53 5.36 0.34 -3.27
N LYS A 54 4.87 1.43 -3.85
CA LYS A 54 5.13 2.76 -3.32
C LYS A 54 3.82 3.39 -2.86
N PHE A 55 3.79 3.83 -1.62
CA PHE A 55 2.68 4.62 -1.11
C PHE A 55 3.04 6.09 -1.20
N VAL A 56 2.27 6.86 -1.95
CA VAL A 56 2.49 8.29 -2.08
C VAL A 56 1.54 9.06 -1.20
N ALA A 57 1.93 10.28 -0.84
CA ALA A 57 1.13 11.19 -0.03
C ALA A 57 0.72 10.59 1.32
N ILE A 58 1.57 9.74 1.90
CA ILE A 58 1.33 9.20 3.23
C ILE A 58 1.96 10.11 4.26
N SER A 59 1.21 10.45 5.31
CA SER A 59 1.71 11.33 6.37
C SER A 59 2.79 10.63 7.17
N ALA A 60 3.87 11.34 7.45
CA ALA A 60 4.95 10.81 8.28
C ALA A 60 4.48 10.45 9.68
N GLY A 61 3.36 11.05 10.14
CA GLY A 61 2.79 10.75 11.45
C GLY A 61 1.78 9.61 11.45
N THR A 62 1.61 8.90 10.35
CA THR A 62 0.63 7.82 10.27
C THR A 62 0.96 6.72 11.28
N ALA A 63 -0.01 6.39 12.14
CA ALA A 63 0.16 5.30 13.09
C ALA A 63 0.36 3.99 12.35
N GLY A 64 1.37 3.22 12.75
CA GLY A 64 1.65 1.93 12.12
C GLY A 64 2.53 1.98 10.89
N ILE A 65 3.03 3.16 10.51
CA ILE A 65 3.86 3.27 9.30
C ILE A 65 5.13 2.41 9.40
N LYS A 66 5.71 2.31 10.60
CA LYS A 66 6.88 1.47 10.81
C LYS A 66 6.55 0.01 10.59
N HIS A 67 5.40 -0.43 11.11
CA HIS A 67 4.95 -1.80 10.92
C HIS A 67 4.71 -2.10 9.44
N LEU A 68 4.17 -1.12 8.70
CA LEU A 68 3.96 -1.24 7.28
C LEU A 68 5.30 -1.44 6.54
N ALA A 69 6.31 -0.69 6.93
CA ALA A 69 7.65 -0.84 6.34
C ALA A 69 8.23 -2.22 6.63
N GLU A 70 8.04 -2.70 7.86
CA GLU A 70 8.54 -4.01 8.26
C GLU A 70 7.84 -5.14 7.49
N GLU A 71 6.55 -5.01 7.31
CA GLU A 71 5.76 -6.02 6.60
C GLU A 71 6.19 -6.12 5.14
N GLY A 72 6.56 -5.02 4.53
CA GLY A 72 7.04 -4.99 3.14
C GLY A 72 8.49 -5.42 2.97
N ALA A 73 9.29 -5.44 4.04
CA ALA A 73 10.64 -5.98 4.07
C ALA A 73 11.54 -5.52 2.91
N GLY A 74 11.52 -4.22 2.61
CA GLY A 74 12.35 -3.64 1.54
C GLY A 74 11.67 -3.52 0.20
N TYR A 75 10.47 -4.05 0.06
CA TYR A 75 9.70 -3.92 -1.18
C TYR A 75 8.68 -2.78 -1.14
N VAL A 76 8.65 -2.03 -0.05
CA VAL A 76 7.73 -0.91 0.11
C VAL A 76 8.53 0.38 0.23
N THR A 77 8.09 1.40 -0.50
CA THR A 77 8.67 2.73 -0.48
C THR A 77 7.58 3.72 -0.09
N PHE A 78 7.96 4.77 0.62
CA PHE A 78 7.03 5.82 1.01
C PHE A 78 7.46 7.15 0.40
N SER A 79 6.48 7.90 -0.09
CA SER A 79 6.66 9.32 -0.38
C SER A 79 5.92 10.08 0.71
N LEU A 80 6.68 10.51 1.71
CA LEU A 80 6.11 11.08 2.93
C LEU A 80 5.71 12.53 2.74
N VAL A 81 4.60 12.90 3.37
CA VAL A 81 4.18 14.30 3.49
C VAL A 81 4.11 14.66 4.96
N PRO A 82 4.23 15.94 5.29
CA PRO A 82 4.21 16.41 6.68
C PRO A 82 2.90 16.06 7.40
#